data_a8f100a7b48470083acc2514f05903c1
#
_entry.id   a8f100a7b48470083acc2514f05903c1
#
_cell.length_a   1.000
_cell.length_b   1.000
_cell.length_c   1.000
_cell.angle_alpha   90.00
_cell.angle_beta   90.00
_cell.angle_gamma   90.00
#
_symmetry.space_group_name_H-M   'P 1'
#
loop_
_entity.id
_entity.type
_entity.pdbx_description
1 polymer ?
#
loop_
_entity_poly.entity_id
_entity_poly.type
_entity_poly.pdbx_seq_one_letter_code
_entity_poly.pdbx_strand_id
1 'polypeptide(L)'
;MNNIKRAIFTILFAISALQGYSQFKDTVDINLPTLDYTTSKKYNIKDIKVTGVKYISPELIISASGLNRGDSVYLPGDYIANALQMLWTQRYYSDIKAIVETEGDDAYLEIVLKERPRVSIWNFTGTTKGEQRELLERLNLRERTELSDYALKNSTDIIKKYYAEKAYLNAEVNITQQNDSILDNFVIVTFNVDKKNKVKIGKINIEGNKELSEKKLKSSMKNTREKSLRNIFKSKKFSESEFENSKQELVDYMQSMGFRDGMIVSDTVYPLNEKRLGIDIKIE
;
A
#
# COMPACT_ATOMS: atom_id res chain seq x y z
N MET A 1 -24.07 41.00 -32.15
CA MET A 1 -24.91 39.87 -31.65
C MET A 1 -24.16 38.51 -31.57
N ASN A 2 -23.07 38.32 -32.32
CA ASN A 2 -22.32 37.05 -32.34
C ASN A 2 -21.34 36.83 -31.18
N ASN A 3 -20.85 37.91 -30.56
CA ASN A 3 -19.84 37.79 -29.48
C ASN A 3 -20.45 37.38 -28.12
N ILE A 4 -21.71 37.76 -27.89
CA ILE A 4 -22.41 37.38 -26.64
C ILE A 4 -22.78 35.88 -26.64
N LYS A 5 -23.17 35.34 -27.79
CA LYS A 5 -23.46 33.91 -27.92
C LYS A 5 -22.22 33.03 -27.76
N ARG A 6 -21.03 33.50 -28.20
CA ARG A 6 -19.75 32.78 -27.97
C ARG A 6 -19.31 32.85 -26.52
N ALA A 7 -19.49 33.96 -25.83
CA ALA A 7 -19.16 34.09 -24.42
C ALA A 7 -20.04 33.19 -23.53
N ILE A 8 -21.36 33.12 -23.82
CA ILE A 8 -22.29 32.25 -23.09
C ILE A 8 -21.97 30.77 -23.34
N PHE A 9 -21.57 30.39 -24.55
CA PHE A 9 -21.18 29.01 -24.86
C PHE A 9 -19.88 28.61 -24.18
N THR A 10 -18.91 29.51 -24.06
CA THR A 10 -17.63 29.27 -23.38
C THR A 10 -17.82 29.18 -21.86
N ILE A 11 -18.70 29.97 -21.27
CA ILE A 11 -19.03 29.94 -19.85
C ILE A 11 -19.82 28.64 -19.49
N LEU A 12 -20.75 28.21 -20.35
CA LEU A 12 -21.47 26.96 -20.17
C LEU A 12 -20.52 25.75 -20.27
N PHE A 13 -19.52 25.77 -21.13
CA PHE A 13 -18.52 24.70 -21.22
C PHE A 13 -17.54 24.71 -20.06
N ALA A 14 -17.17 25.89 -19.52
CA ALA A 14 -16.32 25.98 -18.32
C ALA A 14 -17.05 25.56 -17.06
N ILE A 15 -18.35 25.79 -16.92
CA ILE A 15 -19.18 25.34 -15.79
C ILE A 15 -19.40 23.81 -15.86
N SER A 16 -19.55 23.24 -17.06
CA SER A 16 -19.66 21.79 -17.23
C SER A 16 -18.32 21.06 -16.93
N ALA A 17 -17.18 21.71 -17.15
CA ALA A 17 -15.86 21.15 -16.83
C ALA A 17 -15.57 21.16 -15.30
N LEU A 18 -16.16 22.10 -14.55
CA LEU A 18 -16.03 22.16 -13.08
C LEU A 18 -17.02 21.25 -12.34
N GLN A 19 -18.08 20.79 -13.00
CA GLN A 19 -19.02 19.79 -12.44
C GLN A 19 -18.69 18.36 -12.83
N GLY A 20 -17.64 18.13 -13.61
CA GLY A 20 -17.23 16.82 -14.13
C GLY A 20 -16.63 15.85 -13.08
N TYR A 21 -16.57 16.21 -11.80
CA TYR A 21 -16.14 15.31 -10.74
C TYR A 21 -17.30 14.69 -9.91
N SER A 22 -18.54 14.94 -10.27
CA SER A 22 -19.69 14.47 -9.48
C SER A 22 -20.84 13.83 -10.26
N GLN A 23 -20.70 13.56 -11.57
CA GLN A 23 -21.78 12.87 -12.29
C GLN A 23 -21.22 11.96 -13.39
N PHE A 24 -20.66 10.82 -13.02
CA PHE A 24 -20.86 9.62 -13.80
C PHE A 24 -22.27 9.09 -13.45
N LYS A 25 -23.26 9.81 -13.92
CA LYS A 25 -24.60 9.30 -14.13
C LYS A 25 -24.73 9.10 -15.64
N ASP A 26 -24.05 8.10 -16.17
CA ASP A 26 -24.56 7.40 -17.33
C ASP A 26 -25.75 6.57 -16.82
N THR A 27 -26.90 7.23 -16.72
CA THR A 27 -28.17 6.54 -16.80
C THR A 27 -28.30 6.05 -18.25
N VAL A 28 -27.65 4.94 -18.54
CA VAL A 28 -28.18 4.04 -19.53
C VAL A 28 -29.50 3.60 -18.89
N ASP A 29 -30.63 4.09 -19.42
CA ASP A 29 -31.93 3.50 -19.15
C ASP A 29 -31.92 2.08 -19.75
N ILE A 30 -31.19 1.20 -19.14
CA ILE A 30 -31.38 -0.22 -19.28
C ILE A 30 -32.63 -0.47 -18.47
N ASN A 31 -33.72 -0.72 -19.16
CA ASN A 31 -34.96 -1.22 -18.59
C ASN A 31 -34.68 -2.67 -18.13
N LEU A 32 -33.76 -2.82 -17.16
CA LEU A 32 -33.58 -4.08 -16.45
C LEU A 32 -34.85 -4.27 -15.63
N PRO A 33 -35.51 -5.43 -15.74
CA PRO A 33 -36.56 -5.76 -14.81
C PRO A 33 -35.97 -5.61 -13.40
N THR A 34 -36.43 -4.57 -12.69
CA THR A 34 -35.98 -4.31 -11.32
C THR A 34 -36.45 -5.50 -10.49
N LEU A 35 -35.48 -6.32 -10.04
CA LEU A 35 -35.77 -7.32 -9.02
C LEU A 35 -36.40 -6.58 -7.84
N ASP A 36 -37.61 -6.92 -7.52
CA ASP A 36 -38.25 -6.41 -6.33
C ASP A 36 -37.56 -7.03 -5.11
N TYR A 37 -36.67 -6.23 -4.48
CA TYR A 37 -35.92 -6.65 -3.30
C TYR A 37 -36.82 -6.84 -2.06
N THR A 38 -38.10 -6.51 -2.14
CA THR A 38 -39.02 -6.65 -1.00
C THR A 38 -39.61 -8.06 -0.89
N THR A 39 -39.68 -8.81 -1.99
CA THR A 39 -40.24 -10.16 -2.02
C THR A 39 -39.31 -11.12 -2.72
N SER A 40 -38.80 -12.09 -1.95
CA SER A 40 -37.94 -13.16 -2.50
C SER A 40 -38.83 -14.18 -3.24
N LYS A 41 -38.55 -14.42 -4.52
CA LYS A 41 -39.24 -15.41 -5.35
C LYS A 41 -38.28 -16.56 -5.71
N LYS A 42 -38.83 -17.77 -5.82
CA LYS A 42 -38.08 -18.97 -6.21
C LYS A 42 -37.94 -19.03 -7.73
N TYR A 43 -36.68 -19.25 -8.19
CA TYR A 43 -36.30 -19.40 -9.60
C TYR A 43 -35.44 -20.65 -9.78
N ASN A 44 -35.48 -21.21 -10.99
CA ASN A 44 -34.59 -22.31 -11.39
C ASN A 44 -33.42 -21.75 -12.23
N ILE A 45 -32.20 -22.04 -11.84
CA ILE A 45 -31.03 -21.62 -12.62
C ILE A 45 -30.97 -22.39 -13.92
N LYS A 46 -31.31 -21.75 -15.03
CA LYS A 46 -31.35 -22.36 -16.35
C LYS A 46 -30.00 -22.44 -16.96
N ASP A 47 -29.22 -21.34 -16.89
CA ASP A 47 -27.86 -21.25 -17.40
C ASP A 47 -26.99 -20.35 -16.54
N ILE A 48 -25.68 -20.65 -16.59
CA ILE A 48 -24.64 -19.87 -15.93
C ILE A 48 -23.56 -19.61 -16.97
N LYS A 49 -23.35 -18.33 -17.29
CA LYS A 49 -22.33 -17.84 -18.19
C LYS A 49 -21.20 -17.16 -17.39
N VAL A 50 -19.97 -17.36 -17.79
CA VAL A 50 -18.80 -16.68 -17.21
C VAL A 50 -18.11 -15.88 -18.28
N THR A 51 -17.82 -14.62 -18.00
CA THR A 51 -17.15 -13.70 -18.91
C THR A 51 -16.00 -12.95 -18.25
N GLY A 52 -15.09 -12.37 -19.05
CA GLY A 52 -13.98 -11.56 -18.56
C GLY A 52 -12.77 -12.35 -18.07
N VAL A 53 -12.73 -13.67 -18.28
CA VAL A 53 -11.60 -14.55 -17.97
C VAL A 53 -10.94 -15.06 -19.25
N LYS A 54 -9.61 -15.28 -19.19
CA LYS A 54 -8.81 -15.76 -20.30
C LYS A 54 -8.04 -17.05 -19.99
N TYR A 55 -7.63 -17.21 -18.74
CA TYR A 55 -6.69 -18.27 -18.34
C TYR A 55 -7.34 -19.39 -17.53
N ILE A 56 -8.54 -19.18 -17.03
CA ILE A 56 -9.29 -20.17 -16.25
C ILE A 56 -10.54 -20.55 -17.05
N SER A 57 -10.84 -21.84 -17.16
CA SER A 57 -12.03 -22.25 -17.89
C SER A 57 -13.32 -21.84 -17.14
N PRO A 58 -14.37 -21.43 -17.86
CA PRO A 58 -15.66 -21.08 -17.27
C PRO A 58 -16.24 -22.17 -16.35
N GLU A 59 -16.07 -23.43 -16.74
CA GLU A 59 -16.59 -24.57 -15.98
C GLU A 59 -15.91 -24.73 -14.63
N LEU A 60 -14.60 -24.49 -14.54
CA LEU A 60 -13.85 -24.52 -13.29
C LEU A 60 -14.32 -23.39 -12.35
N ILE A 61 -14.63 -22.22 -12.91
CA ILE A 61 -15.11 -21.07 -12.16
C ILE A 61 -16.51 -21.35 -11.60
N ILE A 62 -17.41 -21.91 -12.42
CA ILE A 62 -18.75 -22.30 -12.00
C ILE A 62 -18.64 -23.34 -10.88
N SER A 63 -17.83 -24.37 -11.05
CA SER A 63 -17.61 -25.38 -10.02
C SER A 63 -17.05 -24.78 -8.73
N ALA A 64 -16.07 -23.89 -8.84
CA ALA A 64 -15.44 -23.21 -7.69
C ALA A 64 -16.36 -22.22 -6.97
N SER A 65 -17.39 -21.71 -7.65
CA SER A 65 -18.41 -20.83 -7.05
C SER A 65 -19.46 -21.60 -6.27
N GLY A 66 -19.58 -22.92 -6.47
CA GLY A 66 -20.64 -23.74 -5.89
C GLY A 66 -22.00 -23.57 -6.55
N LEU A 67 -22.06 -22.85 -7.67
CA LEU A 67 -23.30 -22.69 -8.45
C LEU A 67 -23.49 -23.89 -9.39
N ASN A 68 -24.73 -24.34 -9.53
CA ASN A 68 -25.08 -25.40 -10.47
C ASN A 68 -26.28 -25.03 -11.34
N ARG A 69 -26.24 -25.45 -12.61
CA ARG A 69 -27.41 -25.39 -13.47
C ARG A 69 -28.46 -26.35 -12.96
N GLY A 70 -29.70 -25.91 -12.91
CA GLY A 70 -30.82 -26.69 -12.40
C GLY A 70 -31.12 -26.48 -10.92
N ASP A 71 -30.28 -25.76 -10.18
CA ASP A 71 -30.58 -25.42 -8.79
C ASP A 71 -31.79 -24.48 -8.70
N SER A 72 -32.60 -24.70 -7.68
CA SER A 72 -33.74 -23.82 -7.34
C SER A 72 -33.33 -22.86 -6.23
N VAL A 73 -33.33 -21.58 -6.52
CA VAL A 73 -32.81 -20.53 -5.61
C VAL A 73 -33.85 -19.44 -5.38
N TYR A 74 -33.76 -18.79 -4.24
CA TYR A 74 -34.54 -17.59 -3.95
C TYR A 74 -33.77 -16.35 -4.40
N LEU A 75 -34.42 -15.47 -5.18
CA LEU A 75 -33.87 -14.22 -5.65
C LEU A 75 -34.80 -13.06 -5.28
N PRO A 76 -34.28 -11.99 -4.64
CA PRO A 76 -32.98 -11.86 -4.04
C PRO A 76 -32.71 -12.85 -2.89
N GLY A 77 -31.46 -13.26 -2.69
CA GLY A 77 -31.06 -14.17 -1.61
C GLY A 77 -29.55 -14.40 -1.54
N ASP A 78 -29.14 -15.12 -0.52
CA ASP A 78 -27.72 -15.29 -0.17
C ASP A 78 -26.95 -16.24 -1.10
N TYR A 79 -27.65 -17.04 -1.91
CA TYR A 79 -27.03 -18.08 -2.73
C TYR A 79 -25.99 -17.52 -3.69
N ILE A 80 -26.35 -16.46 -4.44
CA ILE A 80 -25.42 -15.80 -5.37
C ILE A 80 -24.34 -15.06 -4.61
N ALA A 81 -24.70 -14.34 -3.53
CA ALA A 81 -23.72 -13.61 -2.71
C ALA A 81 -22.64 -14.53 -2.15
N ASN A 82 -23.03 -15.71 -1.64
CA ASN A 82 -22.09 -16.71 -1.15
C ASN A 82 -21.18 -17.25 -2.26
N ALA A 83 -21.71 -17.48 -3.45
CA ALA A 83 -20.92 -17.91 -4.60
C ALA A 83 -19.86 -16.87 -5.01
N LEU A 84 -20.25 -15.58 -5.07
CA LEU A 84 -19.30 -14.50 -5.33
C LEU A 84 -18.24 -14.40 -4.21
N GLN A 85 -18.65 -14.58 -2.95
CA GLN A 85 -17.74 -14.60 -1.83
C GLN A 85 -16.72 -15.76 -1.92
N MET A 86 -17.16 -16.96 -2.34
CA MET A 86 -16.26 -18.10 -2.57
C MET A 86 -15.21 -17.79 -3.65
N LEU A 87 -15.63 -17.19 -4.77
CA LEU A 87 -14.72 -16.76 -5.82
C LEU A 87 -13.76 -15.67 -5.35
N TRP A 88 -14.25 -14.72 -4.54
CA TRP A 88 -13.45 -13.63 -4.00
C TRP A 88 -12.33 -14.12 -3.06
N THR A 89 -12.60 -15.14 -2.26
CA THR A 89 -11.62 -15.71 -1.33
C THR A 89 -10.41 -16.33 -2.04
N GLN A 90 -10.57 -16.74 -3.31
CA GLN A 90 -9.48 -17.29 -4.13
C GLN A 90 -8.44 -16.26 -4.54
N ARG A 91 -8.75 -14.95 -4.44
CA ARG A 91 -7.87 -13.81 -4.73
C ARG A 91 -7.37 -13.68 -6.17
N TYR A 92 -7.87 -14.47 -7.10
CA TYR A 92 -7.48 -14.42 -8.52
C TYR A 92 -8.11 -13.25 -9.29
N TYR A 93 -9.14 -12.62 -8.73
CA TYR A 93 -9.92 -11.60 -9.40
C TYR A 93 -9.75 -10.24 -8.73
N SER A 94 -9.73 -9.18 -9.54
CA SER A 94 -9.73 -7.79 -9.09
C SER A 94 -11.14 -7.19 -9.03
N ASP A 95 -12.09 -7.77 -9.77
CA ASP A 95 -13.51 -7.42 -9.74
C ASP A 95 -14.35 -8.66 -10.05
N ILE A 96 -15.50 -8.78 -9.38
CA ILE A 96 -16.45 -9.88 -9.54
C ILE A 96 -17.86 -9.28 -9.49
N LYS A 97 -18.66 -9.53 -10.54
CA LYS A 97 -20.05 -9.10 -10.61
C LYS A 97 -20.92 -10.26 -11.06
N ALA A 98 -22.16 -10.31 -10.57
CA ALA A 98 -23.18 -11.19 -11.09
C ALA A 98 -24.30 -10.33 -11.71
N ILE A 99 -24.71 -10.71 -12.90
CA ILE A 99 -25.88 -10.18 -13.58
C ILE A 99 -26.90 -11.30 -13.59
N VAL A 100 -28.12 -11.00 -13.18
CA VAL A 100 -29.22 -11.97 -13.11
C VAL A 100 -30.33 -11.48 -14.01
N GLU A 101 -30.70 -12.30 -14.98
CA GLU A 101 -31.86 -12.09 -15.83
C GLU A 101 -32.93 -13.16 -15.52
N THR A 102 -34.17 -12.81 -15.47
CA THR A 102 -35.26 -13.76 -15.16
C THR A 102 -36.30 -13.80 -16.26
N GLU A 103 -36.72 -15.01 -16.62
CA GLU A 103 -37.83 -15.24 -17.60
C GLU A 103 -38.80 -16.27 -17.00
N GLY A 104 -39.98 -15.83 -16.61
CA GLY A 104 -40.95 -16.67 -15.93
C GLY A 104 -40.42 -17.15 -14.56
N ASP A 105 -40.19 -18.45 -14.42
CA ASP A 105 -39.59 -19.08 -13.23
C ASP A 105 -38.14 -19.51 -13.43
N ASP A 106 -37.56 -19.19 -14.57
CA ASP A 106 -36.16 -19.47 -14.90
C ASP A 106 -35.27 -18.23 -14.63
N ALA A 107 -34.04 -18.46 -14.18
CA ALA A 107 -33.00 -17.45 -13.97
C ALA A 107 -31.76 -17.78 -14.80
N TYR A 108 -31.22 -16.77 -15.43
CA TYR A 108 -29.96 -16.81 -16.20
C TYR A 108 -28.94 -15.97 -15.45
N LEU A 109 -27.81 -16.56 -15.14
CA LEU A 109 -26.72 -15.92 -14.38
C LEU A 109 -25.55 -15.63 -15.31
N GLU A 110 -25.07 -14.38 -15.31
CA GLU A 110 -23.80 -14.05 -15.91
C GLU A 110 -22.82 -13.58 -14.82
N ILE A 111 -21.74 -14.32 -14.63
CA ILE A 111 -20.65 -13.96 -13.73
C ILE A 111 -19.60 -13.22 -14.56
N VAL A 112 -19.45 -11.94 -14.31
CA VAL A 112 -18.45 -11.07 -14.96
C VAL A 112 -17.24 -10.94 -14.05
N LEU A 113 -16.09 -11.40 -14.51
CA LEU A 113 -14.86 -11.43 -13.74
C LEU A 113 -13.79 -10.56 -14.39
N LYS A 114 -12.94 -9.97 -13.56
CA LYS A 114 -11.71 -9.34 -14.01
C LYS A 114 -10.54 -10.01 -13.31
N GLU A 115 -9.74 -10.74 -14.08
CA GLU A 115 -8.53 -11.39 -13.54
C GLU A 115 -7.53 -10.35 -13.05
N ARG A 116 -6.83 -10.66 -11.94
CA ARG A 116 -5.70 -9.84 -11.52
C ARG A 116 -4.55 -9.98 -12.50
N PRO A 117 -3.91 -8.88 -12.90
CA PRO A 117 -2.75 -8.97 -13.76
C PRO A 117 -1.60 -9.68 -13.03
N ARG A 118 -0.73 -10.31 -13.79
CA ARG A 118 0.52 -10.90 -13.29
C ARG A 118 1.69 -9.97 -13.58
N VAL A 119 2.71 -10.03 -12.76
CA VAL A 119 3.89 -9.22 -12.98
C VAL A 119 4.85 -9.94 -13.91
N SER A 120 5.18 -9.30 -15.04
CA SER A 120 6.21 -9.79 -15.96
C SER A 120 7.61 -9.39 -15.51
N ILE A 121 7.76 -8.14 -15.07
CA ILE A 121 9.07 -7.58 -14.70
C ILE A 121 8.90 -6.66 -13.48
N TRP A 122 9.84 -6.79 -12.53
CA TRP A 122 10.01 -5.86 -11.42
C TRP A 122 11.19 -4.94 -11.70
N ASN A 123 10.93 -3.64 -11.87
CA ASN A 123 11.93 -2.63 -12.13
C ASN A 123 12.12 -1.68 -10.94
N PHE A 124 13.32 -1.08 -10.87
CA PHE A 124 13.65 -0.06 -9.90
C PHE A 124 14.32 1.12 -10.59
N THR A 125 13.92 2.33 -10.24
CA THR A 125 14.59 3.57 -10.63
C THR A 125 15.05 4.35 -9.40
N GLY A 126 16.03 5.25 -9.56
CA GLY A 126 16.61 5.99 -8.44
C GLY A 126 17.52 5.15 -7.51
N THR A 127 17.82 3.92 -7.89
CA THR A 127 18.61 2.94 -7.14
C THR A 127 19.88 2.57 -7.89
N THR A 128 20.92 2.10 -7.19
CA THR A 128 22.10 1.51 -7.81
C THR A 128 21.88 0.02 -8.10
N LYS A 129 22.68 -0.58 -8.99
CA LYS A 129 22.60 -2.03 -9.29
C LYS A 129 22.79 -2.93 -8.05
N GLY A 130 23.65 -2.51 -7.10
CA GLY A 130 23.85 -3.23 -5.84
C GLY A 130 22.59 -3.17 -4.95
N GLU A 131 22.01 -1.98 -4.81
CA GLU A 131 20.75 -1.81 -4.04
C GLU A 131 19.58 -2.58 -4.67
N GLN A 132 19.49 -2.62 -5.99
CA GLN A 132 18.45 -3.40 -6.68
C GLN A 132 18.54 -4.89 -6.31
N ARG A 133 19.75 -5.44 -6.29
CA ARG A 133 19.98 -6.84 -5.93
C ARG A 133 19.57 -7.11 -4.48
N GLU A 134 20.00 -6.28 -3.53
CA GLU A 134 19.62 -6.38 -2.13
C GLU A 134 18.11 -6.24 -1.93
N LEU A 135 17.46 -5.32 -2.66
CA LEU A 135 16.01 -5.11 -2.61
C LEU A 135 15.24 -6.31 -3.17
N LEU A 136 15.66 -6.87 -4.31
CA LEU A 136 15.02 -8.07 -4.87
C LEU A 136 15.07 -9.26 -3.91
N GLU A 137 16.21 -9.46 -3.23
CA GLU A 137 16.34 -10.50 -2.20
C GLU A 137 15.40 -10.26 -1.01
N ARG A 138 15.36 -9.03 -0.47
CA ARG A 138 14.50 -8.69 0.68
C ARG A 138 13.00 -8.75 0.36
N LEU A 139 12.62 -8.35 -0.84
CA LEU A 139 11.24 -8.31 -1.29
C LEU A 139 10.71 -9.70 -1.65
N ASN A 140 11.60 -10.67 -1.92
CA ASN A 140 11.22 -12.01 -2.38
C ASN A 140 10.21 -11.99 -3.53
N LEU A 141 10.37 -11.02 -4.45
CA LEU A 141 9.50 -10.84 -5.60
C LEU A 141 9.79 -11.89 -6.66
N ARG A 142 8.75 -12.53 -7.15
CA ARG A 142 8.83 -13.51 -8.23
C ARG A 142 8.10 -12.99 -9.45
N GLU A 143 8.64 -13.27 -10.63
CA GLU A 143 7.95 -13.05 -11.90
C GLU A 143 6.73 -13.96 -12.00
N ARG A 144 5.76 -13.56 -12.81
CA ARG A 144 4.52 -14.27 -13.10
C ARG A 144 3.61 -14.48 -11.88
N THR A 145 3.89 -13.82 -10.75
CA THR A 145 2.98 -13.78 -9.60
C THR A 145 1.86 -12.78 -9.84
N GLU A 146 0.73 -13.04 -9.24
CA GLU A 146 -0.41 -12.13 -9.27
C GLU A 146 -0.09 -10.84 -8.52
N LEU A 147 -0.44 -9.72 -9.14
CA LEU A 147 -0.27 -8.41 -8.54
C LEU A 147 -1.40 -8.14 -7.56
N SER A 148 -1.07 -7.91 -6.31
CA SER A 148 -2.01 -7.49 -5.28
C SER A 148 -1.60 -6.15 -4.66
N ASP A 149 -2.58 -5.34 -4.24
CA ASP A 149 -2.33 -4.08 -3.54
C ASP A 149 -1.55 -4.29 -2.25
N TYR A 150 -1.80 -5.41 -1.57
CA TYR A 150 -1.03 -5.79 -0.38
C TYR A 150 0.45 -6.02 -0.70
N ALA A 151 0.76 -6.74 -1.79
CA ALA A 151 2.15 -6.97 -2.20
C ALA A 151 2.85 -5.65 -2.53
N LEU A 152 2.19 -4.73 -3.22
CA LEU A 152 2.74 -3.41 -3.54
C LEU A 152 2.99 -2.57 -2.28
N LYS A 153 2.01 -2.52 -1.37
CA LYS A 153 2.16 -1.78 -0.11
C LYS A 153 3.29 -2.36 0.74
N ASN A 154 3.30 -3.67 0.94
CA ASN A 154 4.35 -4.36 1.71
C ASN A 154 5.74 -4.13 1.09
N SER A 155 5.85 -4.19 -0.24
CA SER A 155 7.11 -3.89 -0.95
C SER A 155 7.55 -2.45 -0.71
N THR A 156 6.64 -1.50 -0.76
CA THR A 156 6.92 -0.08 -0.46
C THR A 156 7.48 0.09 0.95
N ASP A 157 6.87 -0.55 1.94
CA ASP A 157 7.29 -0.46 3.34
C ASP A 157 8.68 -1.09 3.54
N ILE A 158 8.95 -2.23 2.91
CA ILE A 158 10.28 -2.89 2.94
C ILE A 158 11.34 -1.99 2.29
N ILE A 159 11.04 -1.37 1.13
CA ILE A 159 11.99 -0.46 0.45
C ILE A 159 12.26 0.77 1.33
N LYS A 160 11.23 1.39 1.92
CA LYS A 160 11.42 2.53 2.82
C LYS A 160 12.27 2.15 4.04
N LYS A 161 12.00 0.99 4.65
CA LYS A 161 12.78 0.48 5.78
C LYS A 161 14.24 0.25 5.41
N TYR A 162 14.51 -0.36 4.25
CA TYR A 162 15.86 -0.56 3.72
C TYR A 162 16.62 0.76 3.59
N TYR A 163 15.98 1.83 3.09
CA TYR A 163 16.62 3.13 2.98
C TYR A 163 16.73 3.85 4.32
N ALA A 164 15.79 3.65 5.25
CA ALA A 164 15.89 4.19 6.60
C ALA A 164 17.11 3.61 7.35
N GLU A 165 17.39 2.30 7.22
CA GLU A 165 18.60 1.65 7.75
C GLU A 165 19.89 2.29 7.19
N LYS A 166 19.84 2.85 5.98
CA LYS A 166 20.95 3.56 5.33
C LYS A 166 20.92 5.09 5.58
N ALA A 167 20.11 5.52 6.56
CA ALA A 167 19.90 6.91 6.99
C ALA A 167 19.12 7.80 6.00
N TYR A 168 18.42 7.23 5.06
CA TYR A 168 17.51 7.96 4.17
C TYR A 168 16.07 7.88 4.72
N LEU A 169 15.81 8.51 5.85
CA LEU A 169 14.54 8.42 6.58
C LEU A 169 13.36 9.00 5.80
N ASN A 170 13.62 9.94 4.91
CA ASN A 170 12.61 10.62 4.11
C ASN A 170 12.51 10.04 2.69
N ALA A 171 12.98 8.80 2.48
CA ALA A 171 12.87 8.15 1.18
C ALA A 171 11.41 7.97 0.77
N GLU A 172 11.08 8.37 -0.45
CA GLU A 172 9.78 8.21 -1.07
C GLU A 172 9.84 7.11 -2.12
N VAL A 173 8.78 6.33 -2.21
CA VAL A 173 8.64 5.25 -3.19
C VAL A 173 7.32 5.42 -3.90
N ASN A 174 7.36 5.68 -5.19
CA ASN A 174 6.20 5.77 -6.06
C ASN A 174 6.19 4.55 -6.98
N ILE A 175 5.01 3.95 -7.15
CA ILE A 175 4.85 2.77 -7.99
C ILE A 175 4.18 3.17 -9.29
N THR A 176 4.75 2.75 -10.41
CA THR A 176 4.11 2.84 -11.72
C THR A 176 3.90 1.44 -12.28
N GLN A 177 2.75 1.24 -12.91
CA GLN A 177 2.37 0.00 -13.56
C GLN A 177 2.12 0.28 -15.04
N GLN A 178 2.69 -0.54 -15.90
CA GLN A 178 2.50 -0.47 -17.34
C GLN A 178 2.10 -1.86 -17.85
N ASN A 179 1.13 -1.93 -18.75
CA ASN A 179 0.80 -3.20 -19.38
C ASN A 179 2.01 -3.70 -20.18
N ASP A 180 2.28 -4.99 -20.06
CA ASP A 180 3.28 -5.64 -20.89
C ASP A 180 2.79 -5.65 -22.34
N SER A 181 3.65 -5.25 -23.29
CA SER A 181 3.29 -5.18 -24.70
C SER A 181 3.29 -6.54 -25.42
N ILE A 182 3.88 -7.56 -24.78
CA ILE A 182 4.07 -8.89 -25.34
C ILE A 182 3.16 -9.92 -24.66
N LEU A 183 3.07 -9.82 -23.33
CA LEU A 183 2.31 -10.75 -22.50
C LEU A 183 0.95 -10.16 -22.12
N ASP A 184 -0.11 -10.80 -22.59
CA ASP A 184 -1.48 -10.38 -22.27
C ASP A 184 -1.79 -10.64 -20.77
N ASN A 185 -2.51 -9.72 -20.12
CA ASN A 185 -2.79 -9.69 -18.68
C ASN A 185 -1.54 -9.71 -17.79
N PHE A 186 -0.42 -9.18 -18.32
CA PHE A 186 0.80 -8.94 -17.55
C PHE A 186 1.10 -7.45 -17.43
N VAL A 187 1.77 -7.09 -16.36
CA VAL A 187 2.21 -5.72 -16.08
C VAL A 187 3.68 -5.69 -15.69
N ILE A 188 4.34 -4.63 -16.10
CA ILE A 188 5.66 -4.23 -15.63
C ILE A 188 5.44 -3.29 -14.45
N VAL A 189 5.97 -3.64 -13.28
CA VAL A 189 5.89 -2.82 -12.08
C VAL A 189 7.23 -2.14 -11.86
N THR A 190 7.23 -0.83 -11.74
CA THR A 190 8.43 -0.04 -11.47
C THR A 190 8.31 0.69 -10.13
N PHE A 191 9.25 0.43 -9.22
CA PHE A 191 9.43 1.18 -7.99
C PHE A 191 10.35 2.38 -8.26
N ASN A 192 9.77 3.57 -8.25
CA ASN A 192 10.51 4.82 -8.44
C ASN A 192 10.92 5.35 -7.06
N VAL A 193 12.21 5.21 -6.72
CA VAL A 193 12.75 5.57 -5.41
C VAL A 193 13.39 6.94 -5.45
N ASP A 194 12.89 7.87 -4.68
CA ASP A 194 13.57 9.12 -4.36
C ASP A 194 14.13 9.03 -2.93
N LYS A 195 15.43 8.85 -2.83
CA LYS A 195 16.12 8.65 -1.54
C LYS A 195 16.13 9.90 -0.66
N LYS A 196 15.94 11.09 -1.24
CA LYS A 196 16.14 12.36 -0.57
C LYS A 196 17.54 12.46 0.06
N ASN A 197 17.69 13.26 1.12
CA ASN A 197 18.97 13.46 1.80
C ASN A 197 19.15 12.44 2.94
N LYS A 198 20.40 12.06 3.20
CA LYS A 198 20.74 11.33 4.42
C LYS A 198 20.54 12.22 5.63
N VAL A 199 19.86 11.69 6.62
CA VAL A 199 19.59 12.38 7.88
C VAL A 199 20.71 12.09 8.88
N LYS A 200 21.18 13.14 9.58
CA LYS A 200 22.24 13.09 10.58
C LYS A 200 21.70 13.54 11.93
N ILE A 201 22.36 13.11 12.99
CA ILE A 201 22.05 13.57 14.34
C ILE A 201 22.56 15.01 14.48
N GLY A 202 21.63 15.93 14.79
CA GLY A 202 21.91 17.35 14.97
C GLY A 202 22.12 17.72 16.42
N LYS A 203 21.27 17.22 17.32
CA LYS A 203 21.28 17.49 18.76
C LYS A 203 20.83 16.27 19.53
N ILE A 204 21.45 16.01 20.66
CA ILE A 204 21.00 15.07 21.68
C ILE A 204 20.79 15.87 22.97
N ASN A 205 19.70 15.66 23.66
CA ASN A 205 19.40 16.25 24.95
C ASN A 205 19.10 15.11 25.92
N ILE A 206 19.71 15.15 27.13
CA ILE A 206 19.49 14.15 28.15
C ILE A 206 19.00 14.88 29.41
N GLU A 207 17.81 14.53 29.86
CA GLU A 207 17.19 15.10 31.04
C GLU A 207 17.13 14.08 32.19
N GLY A 208 17.09 14.56 33.42
CA GLY A 208 17.06 13.71 34.63
C GLY A 208 18.44 13.44 35.24
N ASN A 209 19.52 13.87 34.60
CA ASN A 209 20.91 13.66 35.01
C ASN A 209 21.34 14.61 36.14
N LYS A 210 20.96 14.32 37.39
CA LYS A 210 21.35 15.13 38.56
C LYS A 210 22.82 14.95 38.93
N GLU A 211 23.32 13.73 38.95
CA GLU A 211 24.63 13.36 39.46
C GLU A 211 25.70 13.16 38.34
N LEU A 212 25.26 12.75 37.14
CA LEU A 212 26.16 12.50 36.00
C LEU A 212 26.13 13.68 35.04
N SER A 213 27.31 14.09 34.55
CA SER A 213 27.34 15.16 33.56
C SER A 213 26.80 14.70 32.21
N GLU A 214 25.95 15.52 31.60
CA GLU A 214 25.38 15.25 30.28
C GLU A 214 26.44 14.88 29.23
N LYS A 215 27.62 15.52 29.29
CA LYS A 215 28.75 15.25 28.39
C LYS A 215 29.25 13.80 28.50
N LYS A 216 29.32 13.25 29.72
CA LYS A 216 29.74 11.86 29.95
C LYS A 216 28.69 10.89 29.45
N LEU A 217 27.41 11.17 29.76
CA LEU A 217 26.27 10.38 29.28
C LEU A 217 26.22 10.34 27.74
N LYS A 218 26.31 11.48 27.07
CA LYS A 218 26.42 11.54 25.61
C LYS A 218 27.64 10.80 25.04
N SER A 219 28.75 10.79 25.80
CA SER A 219 29.97 10.10 25.35
C SER A 219 29.87 8.58 25.43
N SER A 220 29.02 8.03 26.31
CA SER A 220 28.79 6.59 26.40
C SER A 220 28.05 6.05 25.17
N MET A 221 27.22 6.85 24.55
CA MET A 221 26.49 6.53 23.31
C MET A 221 27.43 6.54 22.09
N LYS A 222 28.21 5.45 21.91
CA LYS A 222 29.30 5.39 20.93
C LYS A 222 28.87 5.59 19.47
N ASN A 223 27.70 5.09 19.13
CA ASN A 223 27.19 5.09 17.76
C ASN A 223 26.19 6.22 17.47
N THR A 224 25.71 6.91 18.50
CA THR A 224 24.77 8.04 18.40
C THR A 224 25.47 9.31 18.86
N ARG A 225 25.95 10.12 17.93
CA ARG A 225 26.71 11.35 18.25
C ARG A 225 26.20 12.56 17.52
N GLU A 226 25.97 13.63 18.26
CA GLU A 226 25.60 14.94 17.72
C GLU A 226 26.77 15.63 17.01
N LYS A 227 26.46 16.65 16.23
CA LYS A 227 27.46 17.52 15.62
C LYS A 227 28.09 18.38 16.72
N SER A 228 29.42 18.27 16.91
CA SER A 228 30.20 19.15 17.79
C SER A 228 31.10 20.06 16.97
N LEU A 229 31.37 21.28 17.46
CA LEU A 229 32.30 22.22 16.84
C LEU A 229 33.76 21.63 16.65
N ARG A 230 34.13 20.70 17.57
CA ARG A 230 35.40 19.94 17.46
C ARG A 230 35.35 18.76 16.49
N ASN A 231 34.15 18.33 16.10
CA ASN A 231 33.93 17.12 15.30
C ASN A 231 33.01 17.42 14.09
N ILE A 232 33.27 18.51 13.36
CA ILE A 232 32.49 18.94 12.20
C ILE A 232 32.34 17.82 11.14
N PHE A 233 33.34 16.94 11.04
CA PHE A 233 33.34 15.81 10.11
C PHE A 233 32.78 14.49 10.67
N LYS A 234 32.40 14.40 11.94
CA LYS A 234 32.05 13.15 12.64
C LYS A 234 30.59 13.07 13.10
N SER A 235 29.69 13.96 12.64
CA SER A 235 28.27 13.73 12.94
C SER A 235 27.83 12.43 12.25
N LYS A 236 27.36 11.46 13.04
CA LYS A 236 26.94 10.18 12.50
C LYS A 236 25.59 10.33 11.80
N LYS A 237 25.39 9.51 10.78
CA LYS A 237 24.10 9.29 10.17
C LYS A 237 23.21 8.62 11.20
N PHE A 238 21.93 8.96 11.22
CA PHE A 238 21.00 8.30 12.13
C PHE A 238 20.70 6.87 11.60
N SER A 239 20.73 5.91 12.51
CA SER A 239 20.25 4.55 12.29
C SER A 239 19.51 4.14 13.56
N GLU A 240 18.29 3.66 13.41
CA GLU A 240 17.44 3.26 14.54
C GLU A 240 18.09 2.14 15.34
N SER A 241 18.66 1.13 14.66
CA SER A 241 19.35 0.02 15.33
C SER A 241 20.59 0.47 16.10
N GLU A 242 21.38 1.44 15.56
CA GLU A 242 22.51 2.01 16.29
C GLU A 242 22.08 2.88 17.46
N PHE A 243 20.89 3.53 17.37
CA PHE A 243 20.33 4.29 18.46
C PHE A 243 19.85 3.37 19.59
N GLU A 244 19.16 2.28 19.28
CA GLU A 244 18.77 1.27 20.27
C GLU A 244 19.99 0.70 21.01
N ASN A 245 21.05 0.35 20.29
CA ASN A 245 22.30 -0.10 20.91
C ASN A 245 22.93 0.99 21.79
N SER A 246 22.87 2.25 21.38
CA SER A 246 23.39 3.37 22.15
C SER A 246 22.56 3.66 23.42
N LYS A 247 21.26 3.38 23.41
CA LYS A 247 20.44 3.44 24.63
C LYS A 247 20.91 2.38 25.63
N GLN A 248 21.20 1.18 25.20
CA GLN A 248 21.75 0.14 26.08
C GLN A 248 23.14 0.55 26.62
N GLU A 249 24.05 1.06 25.77
CA GLU A 249 25.36 1.58 26.21
C GLU A 249 25.20 2.70 27.28
N LEU A 250 24.18 3.54 27.18
CA LEU A 250 23.88 4.60 28.14
C LEU A 250 23.46 4.00 29.48
N VAL A 251 22.55 3.01 29.49
CA VAL A 251 22.14 2.29 30.70
C VAL A 251 23.31 1.57 31.35
N ASP A 252 24.08 0.83 30.60
CA ASP A 252 25.27 0.12 31.07
C ASP A 252 26.29 1.08 31.72
N TYR A 253 26.46 2.27 31.13
CA TYR A 253 27.32 3.30 31.68
C TYR A 253 26.79 3.81 33.03
N MET A 254 25.49 4.12 33.15
CA MET A 254 24.91 4.56 34.43
C MET A 254 25.10 3.48 35.53
N GLN A 255 24.84 2.23 35.19
CA GLN A 255 25.03 1.10 36.12
C GLN A 255 26.49 0.94 36.53
N SER A 256 27.45 1.11 35.61
CA SER A 256 28.89 1.05 35.90
C SER A 256 29.35 2.18 36.84
N MET A 257 28.64 3.29 36.86
CA MET A 257 28.89 4.44 37.74
C MET A 257 28.20 4.31 39.11
N GLY A 258 27.53 3.19 39.38
CA GLY A 258 26.88 2.89 40.64
C GLY A 258 25.35 3.11 40.66
N PHE A 259 24.77 3.62 39.61
CA PHE A 259 23.33 3.83 39.48
C PHE A 259 22.66 2.54 38.97
N ARG A 260 22.48 1.57 39.88
CA ARG A 260 21.99 0.21 39.55
C ARG A 260 20.57 0.20 38.95
N ASP A 261 19.74 1.12 39.41
CA ASP A 261 18.35 1.26 38.98
C ASP A 261 18.18 2.32 37.85
N GLY A 262 19.32 2.85 37.36
CA GLY A 262 19.33 3.84 36.31
C GLY A 262 18.71 3.30 35.01
N MET A 263 17.67 3.96 34.51
CA MET A 263 16.97 3.55 33.30
C MET A 263 16.56 4.73 32.43
N ILE A 264 16.25 4.44 31.18
CA ILE A 264 15.62 5.39 30.25
C ILE A 264 14.11 5.32 30.43
N VAL A 265 13.51 6.41 30.86
CA VAL A 265 12.05 6.51 31.06
C VAL A 265 11.33 6.75 29.76
N SER A 266 11.90 7.58 28.91
CA SER A 266 11.36 7.87 27.57
C SER A 266 12.44 8.40 26.65
N ASP A 267 12.26 8.18 25.36
CA ASP A 267 13.04 8.81 24.32
C ASP A 267 12.14 9.31 23.19
N THR A 268 12.56 10.37 22.53
CA THR A 268 11.84 10.96 21.41
C THR A 268 12.83 11.40 20.33
N VAL A 269 12.59 10.95 19.10
CA VAL A 269 13.33 11.37 17.93
C VAL A 269 12.44 12.28 17.09
N TYR A 270 12.90 13.49 16.79
CA TYR A 270 12.11 14.48 16.06
C TYR A 270 12.94 15.21 15.00
N PRO A 271 12.32 15.69 13.91
CA PRO A 271 13.03 16.42 12.87
C PRO A 271 13.38 17.83 13.35
N LEU A 272 14.67 18.21 13.24
CA LEU A 272 15.12 19.59 13.37
C LEU A 272 15.02 20.31 12.02
N ASN A 273 15.28 19.61 10.95
CA ASN A 273 15.12 20.00 9.55
C ASN A 273 15.23 18.76 8.64
N GLU A 274 15.10 18.95 7.32
CA GLU A 274 15.14 17.85 6.33
C GLU A 274 16.41 16.96 6.40
N LYS A 275 17.49 17.42 7.01
CA LYS A 275 18.79 16.74 7.04
C LYS A 275 19.25 16.37 8.44
N ARG A 276 18.52 16.77 9.49
CA ARG A 276 18.94 16.59 10.88
C ARG A 276 17.78 16.24 11.80
N LEU A 277 18.09 15.36 12.76
CA LEU A 277 17.20 14.98 13.86
C LEU A 277 17.70 15.55 15.19
N GLY A 278 16.76 15.84 16.07
CA GLY A 278 16.96 15.98 17.51
C GLY A 278 16.56 14.66 18.20
N ILE A 279 17.24 14.37 19.30
CA ILE A 279 16.95 13.22 20.16
C ILE A 279 16.87 13.75 21.60
N ASP A 280 15.73 13.56 22.24
CA ASP A 280 15.54 13.85 23.66
C ASP A 280 15.41 12.52 24.40
N ILE A 281 16.20 12.35 25.47
CA ILE A 281 16.22 11.14 26.30
C ILE A 281 15.98 11.58 27.74
N LYS A 282 15.00 10.98 28.40
CA LYS A 282 14.75 11.17 29.82
C LYS A 282 15.22 9.96 30.60
N ILE A 283 16.09 10.19 31.56
CA ILE A 283 16.64 9.15 32.47
C ILE A 283 16.17 9.37 33.91
N GLU A 284 16.15 8.29 34.65
CA GLU A 284 15.87 8.29 36.09
C GLU A 284 16.87 7.39 36.81
#